data_7708db2bab9bc2d39a32bbb8ad001098
#
_entry.id   7708db2bab9bc2d39a32bbb8ad001098
#
_cell.length_a   1.000
_cell.length_b   1.000
_cell.length_c   1.000
_cell.angle_alpha   90.00
_cell.angle_beta   90.00
_cell.angle_gamma   90.00
#
_symmetry.space_group_name_H-M   'P 1'
#
loop_
_entity.id
_entity.type
_entity.pdbx_description
1 polymer ?
#
loop_
_entity_poly.entity_id
_entity_poly.type
_entity_poly.pdbx_seq_one_letter_code
_entity_poly.pdbx_strand_id
1 'polypeptide(L)'
;MTRTRLALLLAPALPLAPVLLALAACGSGSDSESKRREAPAVPFGFELAMAGTAGGADDAAVLAPAAPAPLVTLTPEELAARIAAGNVRLIDVRTDAEVAEGMIPGAEHIPLDRFDPAALGPDDGREVVLYCRSDRRSAIAGAKLAEATGEPATHLEGGILAWEAAGQLVEKKP
;
A
#
# COMPACT_ATOMS: atom_id res chain seq x y z
N MET A 1 1.84 -20.81 57.72
CA MET A 1 2.21 -19.56 58.42
C MET A 1 2.88 -18.62 57.46
N THR A 2 2.18 -17.72 57.09
CA THR A 2 2.18 -16.56 56.21
C THR A 2 3.36 -15.61 56.36
N ARG A 3 3.93 -15.12 55.27
CA ARG A 3 4.59 -13.79 55.28
C ARG A 3 4.49 -13.15 53.91
N THR A 4 3.45 -12.33 53.76
CA THR A 4 3.26 -11.30 52.75
C THR A 4 4.37 -10.26 52.85
N ARG A 5 5.12 -10.02 51.77
CA ARG A 5 5.99 -8.85 51.64
C ARG A 5 5.43 -7.94 50.53
N LEU A 6 4.82 -6.88 51.00
CA LEU A 6 4.41 -5.71 50.25
C LEU A 6 5.68 -4.89 49.90
N ALA A 7 6.08 -4.85 48.67
CA ALA A 7 7.13 -3.97 48.15
C ALA A 7 6.52 -2.74 47.49
N LEU A 8 6.57 -1.64 48.21
CA LEU A 8 6.23 -0.30 47.77
C LEU A 8 7.37 0.22 46.87
N LEU A 9 7.16 0.31 45.55
CA LEU A 9 8.13 0.93 44.66
C LEU A 9 7.73 2.37 44.34
N LEU A 10 8.57 3.25 44.86
CA LEU A 10 8.63 4.67 44.68
C LEU A 10 8.93 5.04 43.22
N ALA A 11 8.09 5.86 42.59
CA ALA A 11 8.31 6.40 41.23
C ALA A 11 9.24 7.62 41.33
N PRO A 12 10.25 7.76 40.48
CA PRO A 12 10.99 9.01 40.35
C PRO A 12 10.31 9.98 39.43
N ALA A 13 10.10 11.19 39.92
CA ALA A 13 9.62 12.34 39.14
C ALA A 13 10.68 12.81 38.13
N LEU A 14 10.30 13.01 36.89
CA LEU A 14 11.12 13.67 35.86
C LEU A 14 10.96 15.20 35.97
N PRO A 15 12.04 15.97 35.82
CA PRO A 15 11.99 17.42 35.78
C PRO A 15 11.60 17.92 34.37
N LEU A 16 10.66 18.86 34.31
CA LEU A 16 10.35 19.70 33.16
C LEU A 16 11.53 20.64 32.89
N ALA A 17 12.07 20.61 31.68
CA ALA A 17 12.95 21.65 31.15
C ALA A 17 12.18 22.52 30.14
N PRO A 18 12.17 23.84 30.26
CA PRO A 18 11.61 24.71 29.24
C PRO A 18 12.64 24.97 28.15
N VAL A 19 12.28 24.66 26.89
CA VAL A 19 13.08 25.04 25.72
C VAL A 19 12.58 26.39 25.20
N LEU A 20 13.51 27.33 25.20
CA LEU A 20 13.36 28.70 24.72
C LEU A 20 13.05 28.74 23.22
N LEU A 21 12.09 29.60 22.91
CA LEU A 21 11.74 30.10 21.59
C LEU A 21 12.83 31.02 21.05
N ALA A 22 13.44 30.68 19.92
CA ALA A 22 14.27 31.59 19.13
C ALA A 22 13.59 31.89 17.78
N LEU A 23 12.99 33.06 17.68
CA LEU A 23 12.63 33.69 16.41
C LEU A 23 13.94 34.22 15.77
N ALA A 24 14.17 33.87 14.52
CA ALA A 24 15.06 34.62 13.65
C ALA A 24 14.41 34.75 12.27
N ALA A 25 14.35 35.98 11.88
CA ALA A 25 13.67 36.60 10.78
C ALA A 25 14.41 36.54 9.44
N CYS A 26 13.61 36.76 8.38
CA CYS A 26 13.93 37.39 7.11
C CYS A 26 15.01 36.80 6.21
N GLY A 27 14.56 36.39 5.03
CA GLY A 27 15.37 36.24 3.83
C GLY A 27 14.47 36.28 2.60
N SER A 28 14.34 37.47 2.04
CA SER A 28 13.61 37.79 0.81
C SER A 28 14.28 37.20 -0.42
N GLY A 29 13.45 36.81 -1.42
CA GLY A 29 13.79 37.02 -2.81
C GLY A 29 14.26 35.83 -3.59
N SER A 30 13.42 35.36 -4.49
CA SER A 30 13.70 35.45 -5.93
C SER A 30 12.52 34.88 -6.71
N ASP A 31 11.95 35.76 -7.48
CA ASP A 31 11.00 35.49 -8.55
C ASP A 31 11.63 34.50 -9.53
N SER A 32 11.03 33.34 -9.65
CA SER A 32 11.25 32.44 -10.77
C SER A 32 9.99 32.42 -11.61
N GLU A 33 9.99 33.33 -12.54
CA GLU A 33 9.11 33.46 -13.68
C GLU A 33 8.88 32.08 -14.34
N SER A 34 7.72 31.56 -14.09
CA SER A 34 7.24 30.33 -14.72
C SER A 34 6.96 30.60 -16.19
N LYS A 35 7.94 30.34 -17.03
CA LYS A 35 7.81 30.34 -18.48
C LYS A 35 6.82 29.27 -18.90
N ARG A 36 5.56 29.68 -18.98
CA ARG A 36 4.45 28.92 -19.57
C ARG A 36 4.83 28.55 -21.01
N ARG A 37 5.26 27.31 -21.22
CA ARG A 37 5.41 26.77 -22.58
C ARG A 37 4.03 26.56 -23.14
N GLU A 38 3.68 27.43 -24.03
CA GLU A 38 2.53 27.36 -24.91
C GLU A 38 2.64 26.07 -25.75
N ALA A 39 1.66 25.19 -25.60
CA ALA A 39 1.54 24.01 -26.44
C ALA A 39 1.09 24.42 -27.85
N PRO A 40 1.65 23.83 -28.91
CA PRO A 40 1.22 24.16 -30.26
C PRO A 40 -0.22 23.72 -30.49
N ALA A 41 -1.04 24.65 -30.96
CA ALA A 41 -2.40 24.38 -31.39
C ALA A 41 -2.39 23.42 -32.57
N VAL A 42 -2.98 22.25 -32.41
CA VAL A 42 -3.31 21.35 -33.52
C VAL A 42 -4.58 21.84 -34.21
N PRO A 43 -4.62 22.02 -35.54
CA PRO A 43 -5.82 22.46 -36.20
C PRO A 43 -6.83 21.31 -36.24
N PHE A 44 -7.98 21.51 -35.59
CA PHE A 44 -9.16 20.69 -35.75
C PHE A 44 -9.75 20.96 -37.15
N GLY A 45 -9.58 20.00 -38.01
CA GLY A 45 -10.28 19.96 -39.29
C GLY A 45 -10.57 18.51 -39.64
N PHE A 46 -11.63 17.96 -39.08
CA PHE A 46 -12.21 16.73 -39.55
C PHE A 46 -13.70 17.00 -39.81
N GLU A 47 -13.98 17.31 -41.03
CA GLU A 47 -15.34 17.49 -41.56
C GLU A 47 -15.99 16.11 -41.69
N LEU A 48 -17.08 15.93 -40.98
CA LEU A 48 -17.85 14.69 -40.91
C LEU A 48 -18.71 14.55 -42.15
N ALA A 49 -18.31 13.72 -43.08
CA ALA A 49 -19.18 13.30 -44.17
C ALA A 49 -20.23 12.31 -43.65
N MET A 50 -21.46 12.78 -43.56
CA MET A 50 -22.65 11.96 -43.36
C MET A 50 -22.95 11.15 -44.63
N ALA A 51 -22.83 9.83 -44.54
CA ALA A 51 -23.51 8.94 -45.44
C ALA A 51 -24.08 7.77 -44.64
N GLY A 52 -25.39 7.77 -44.50
CA GLY A 52 -26.14 6.72 -43.83
C GLY A 52 -26.16 5.42 -44.60
N THR A 53 -26.24 4.32 -43.88
CA THR A 53 -27.01 3.14 -44.28
C THR A 53 -27.49 2.43 -43.02
N ALA A 54 -28.79 2.27 -42.98
CA ALA A 54 -29.51 1.47 -42.01
C ALA A 54 -29.21 -0.03 -42.22
N GLY A 55 -29.14 -0.80 -41.14
CA GLY A 55 -29.36 -2.24 -41.20
C GLY A 55 -28.46 -3.05 -40.32
N GLY A 56 -29.04 -3.74 -39.35
CA GLY A 56 -28.41 -4.86 -38.66
C GLY A 56 -28.28 -4.66 -37.14
N ALA A 57 -29.36 -5.02 -36.46
CA ALA A 57 -29.30 -5.33 -35.02
C ALA A 57 -28.50 -6.62 -34.87
N ASP A 58 -27.29 -6.50 -34.38
CA ASP A 58 -26.59 -7.58 -33.71
C ASP A 58 -26.08 -6.99 -32.40
N ASP A 59 -26.78 -7.35 -31.35
CA ASP A 59 -26.49 -7.08 -29.95
C ASP A 59 -25.21 -7.84 -29.54
N ALA A 60 -24.09 -7.42 -30.08
CA ALA A 60 -22.80 -7.70 -29.48
C ALA A 60 -22.63 -6.66 -28.36
N ALA A 61 -23.12 -6.97 -27.18
CA ALA A 61 -22.72 -6.32 -25.96
C ALA A 61 -21.19 -6.40 -25.91
N VAL A 62 -20.53 -5.37 -26.42
CA VAL A 62 -19.12 -5.12 -26.20
C VAL A 62 -19.04 -4.92 -24.69
N LEU A 63 -18.70 -6.00 -23.98
CA LEU A 63 -18.29 -5.93 -22.59
C LEU A 63 -17.15 -4.92 -22.54
N ALA A 64 -17.48 -3.70 -22.17
CA ALA A 64 -16.45 -2.73 -21.79
C ALA A 64 -15.55 -3.45 -20.78
N PRO A 65 -14.21 -3.38 -20.94
CA PRO A 65 -13.33 -3.97 -19.94
C PRO A 65 -13.76 -3.44 -18.59
N ALA A 66 -14.13 -4.32 -17.67
CA ALA A 66 -14.51 -3.96 -16.32
C ALA A 66 -13.38 -3.06 -15.77
N ALA A 67 -13.76 -1.92 -15.19
CA ALA A 67 -12.78 -1.07 -14.54
C ALA A 67 -11.99 -1.95 -13.55
N PRO A 68 -10.65 -1.81 -13.48
CA PRO A 68 -9.85 -2.62 -12.57
C PRO A 68 -10.42 -2.48 -11.16
N ALA A 69 -10.60 -3.61 -10.47
CA ALA A 69 -11.12 -3.61 -9.11
C ALA A 69 -10.24 -2.73 -8.21
N PRO A 70 -10.82 -1.97 -7.28
CA PRO A 70 -10.09 -1.01 -6.49
C PRO A 70 -9.06 -1.70 -5.56
N LEU A 71 -7.94 -1.01 -5.33
CA LEU A 71 -6.99 -1.39 -4.29
C LEU A 71 -7.46 -0.82 -2.94
N VAL A 72 -7.46 -1.66 -1.92
CA VAL A 72 -7.73 -1.28 -0.53
C VAL A 72 -6.40 -1.16 0.21
N THR A 73 -6.22 -0.07 0.94
CA THR A 73 -5.01 0.19 1.70
C THR A 73 -5.28 -0.02 3.19
N LEU A 74 -4.40 -0.73 3.90
CA LEU A 74 -4.44 -0.89 5.35
C LEU A 74 -3.30 -0.14 6.01
N THR A 75 -3.55 0.48 7.14
CA THR A 75 -2.50 0.99 8.03
C THR A 75 -1.78 -0.17 8.74
N PRO A 76 -0.55 0.06 9.26
CA PRO A 76 0.16 -0.95 10.05
C PRO A 76 -0.63 -1.45 11.27
N GLU A 77 -1.38 -0.57 11.93
CA GLU A 77 -2.19 -0.91 13.11
C GLU A 77 -3.38 -1.81 12.73
N GLU A 78 -4.06 -1.49 11.64
CA GLU A 78 -5.17 -2.30 11.12
C GLU A 78 -4.68 -3.68 10.70
N LEU A 79 -3.54 -3.75 10.01
CA LEU A 79 -2.93 -5.02 9.62
C LEU A 79 -2.54 -5.84 10.85
N ALA A 80 -1.91 -5.23 11.87
CA ALA A 80 -1.53 -5.91 13.11
C ALA A 80 -2.75 -6.51 13.81
N ALA A 81 -3.86 -5.78 13.87
CA ALA A 81 -5.12 -6.27 14.45
C ALA A 81 -5.68 -7.46 13.66
N ARG A 82 -5.65 -7.42 12.32
CA ARG A 82 -6.12 -8.53 11.47
C ARG A 82 -5.22 -9.76 11.57
N ILE A 83 -3.89 -9.59 11.65
CA ILE A 83 -2.95 -10.69 11.88
C ILE A 83 -3.24 -11.35 13.23
N ALA A 84 -3.44 -10.56 14.30
CA ALA A 84 -3.77 -11.08 15.62
C ALA A 84 -5.09 -11.86 15.66
N ALA A 85 -6.06 -11.49 14.80
CA ALA A 85 -7.33 -12.21 14.63
C ALA A 85 -7.19 -13.50 13.80
N GLY A 86 -6.06 -13.75 13.15
CA GLY A 86 -5.81 -14.93 12.32
C GLY A 86 -6.52 -14.93 10.96
N ASN A 87 -7.05 -13.79 10.53
CA ASN A 87 -7.88 -13.66 9.33
C ASN A 87 -7.11 -13.24 8.08
N VAL A 88 -5.76 -13.19 8.15
CA VAL A 88 -4.91 -12.67 7.06
C VAL A 88 -3.97 -13.74 6.56
N ARG A 89 -3.86 -13.84 5.25
CA ARG A 89 -2.77 -14.46 4.53
C ARG A 89 -1.86 -13.37 4.00
N LEU A 90 -0.76 -13.12 4.71
CA LEU A 90 0.15 -12.01 4.41
C LEU A 90 1.23 -12.44 3.41
N ILE A 91 1.42 -11.66 2.34
CA ILE A 91 2.38 -11.97 1.26
C ILE A 91 3.39 -10.84 1.12
N ASP A 92 4.67 -11.20 1.25
CA ASP A 92 5.81 -10.31 0.99
C ASP A 92 6.25 -10.42 -0.47
N VAL A 93 6.10 -9.34 -1.24
CA VAL A 93 6.50 -9.31 -2.66
C VAL A 93 7.86 -8.66 -2.89
N ARG A 94 8.69 -8.58 -1.83
CA ARG A 94 10.07 -8.07 -1.92
C ARG A 94 11.01 -9.09 -2.53
N THR A 95 12.25 -8.67 -2.75
CA THR A 95 13.33 -9.55 -3.23
C THR A 95 13.84 -10.48 -2.13
N ASP A 96 14.50 -11.58 -2.51
CA ASP A 96 15.12 -12.52 -1.57
C ASP A 96 16.13 -11.81 -0.63
N ALA A 97 16.89 -10.84 -1.15
CA ALA A 97 17.87 -10.08 -0.36
C ALA A 97 17.20 -9.20 0.71
N GLU A 98 16.08 -8.54 0.39
CA GLU A 98 15.33 -7.72 1.36
C GLU A 98 14.68 -8.58 2.45
N VAL A 99 14.18 -9.76 2.10
CA VAL A 99 13.59 -10.71 3.07
C VAL A 99 14.64 -11.28 4.02
N ALA A 100 15.87 -11.47 3.56
CA ALA A 100 16.98 -11.89 4.42
C ALA A 100 17.33 -10.86 5.51
N GLU A 101 17.02 -9.57 5.30
CA GLU A 101 17.18 -8.53 6.31
C GLU A 101 16.10 -8.61 7.41
N GLY A 102 14.92 -9.10 7.06
CA GLY A 102 13.78 -9.29 7.96
C GLY A 102 12.46 -9.23 7.22
N MET A 103 11.41 -9.82 7.79
CA MET A 103 10.05 -9.82 7.26
C MET A 103 9.00 -9.73 8.37
N ILE A 104 7.79 -9.39 8.03
CA ILE A 104 6.68 -9.39 8.99
C ILE A 104 6.39 -10.84 9.39
N PRO A 105 6.26 -11.15 10.71
CA PRO A 105 6.01 -12.50 11.18
C PRO A 105 4.81 -13.16 10.52
N GLY A 106 4.98 -14.43 10.12
CA GLY A 106 3.91 -15.21 9.49
C GLY A 106 3.65 -14.90 8.01
N ALA A 107 4.41 -13.99 7.40
CA ALA A 107 4.26 -13.69 5.97
C ALA A 107 4.84 -14.79 5.08
N GLU A 108 4.18 -15.03 3.94
CA GLU A 108 4.69 -15.85 2.85
C GLU A 108 5.53 -14.99 1.91
N HIS A 109 6.67 -15.50 1.46
CA HIS A 109 7.52 -14.77 0.53
C HIS A 109 7.28 -15.23 -0.91
N ILE A 110 6.72 -14.33 -1.72
CA ILE A 110 6.51 -14.52 -3.16
C ILE A 110 6.95 -13.26 -3.89
N PRO A 111 8.20 -13.17 -4.35
CA PRO A 111 8.71 -11.97 -5.04
C PRO A 111 7.85 -11.57 -6.22
N LEU A 112 7.75 -10.26 -6.49
CA LEU A 112 6.88 -9.69 -7.53
C LEU A 112 7.11 -10.28 -8.92
N ASP A 113 8.33 -10.65 -9.26
CA ASP A 113 8.70 -11.27 -10.53
C ASP A 113 8.18 -12.70 -10.67
N ARG A 114 7.92 -13.37 -9.54
CA ARG A 114 7.35 -14.73 -9.46
C ARG A 114 5.89 -14.71 -8.99
N PHE A 115 5.31 -13.53 -8.73
CA PHE A 115 3.96 -13.41 -8.23
C PHE A 115 2.93 -13.72 -9.32
N ASP A 116 2.24 -14.83 -9.14
CA ASP A 116 1.13 -15.29 -9.98
C ASP A 116 -0.11 -15.51 -9.09
N PRO A 117 -1.18 -14.71 -9.26
CA PRO A 117 -2.43 -14.90 -8.52
C PRO A 117 -3.01 -16.32 -8.63
N ALA A 118 -2.89 -16.96 -9.80
CA ALA A 118 -3.41 -18.31 -10.01
C ALA A 118 -2.65 -19.37 -9.19
N ALA A 119 -1.39 -19.10 -8.84
CA ALA A 119 -0.56 -19.96 -8.05
C ALA A 119 -0.79 -19.85 -6.53
N LEU A 120 -1.59 -18.86 -6.08
CA LEU A 120 -1.92 -18.71 -4.66
C LEU A 120 -2.75 -19.86 -4.08
N GLY A 121 -3.31 -20.69 -4.96
CA GLY A 121 -4.15 -21.83 -4.57
C GLY A 121 -5.59 -21.42 -4.20
N PRO A 122 -6.38 -22.35 -3.68
CA PRO A 122 -7.76 -22.10 -3.35
C PRO A 122 -7.87 -21.08 -2.21
N ASP A 123 -8.98 -20.35 -2.21
CA ASP A 123 -9.36 -19.48 -1.11
C ASP A 123 -9.53 -20.32 0.17
N ASP A 124 -8.79 -19.96 1.21
CA ASP A 124 -8.85 -20.60 2.52
C ASP A 124 -9.69 -19.81 3.54
N GLY A 125 -10.41 -18.80 3.07
CA GLY A 125 -11.26 -17.92 3.88
C GLY A 125 -10.49 -16.81 4.59
N ARG A 126 -9.18 -16.66 4.34
CA ARG A 126 -8.36 -15.55 4.86
C ARG A 126 -8.21 -14.48 3.82
N GLU A 127 -8.23 -13.23 4.26
CA GLU A 127 -7.95 -12.09 3.38
C GLU A 127 -6.48 -12.09 2.94
N VAL A 128 -6.23 -12.04 1.63
CA VAL A 128 -4.88 -11.88 1.10
C VAL A 128 -4.47 -10.42 1.22
N VAL A 129 -3.42 -10.15 1.99
CA VAL A 129 -2.83 -8.82 2.14
C VAL A 129 -1.41 -8.85 1.61
N LEU A 130 -1.12 -7.91 0.71
CA LEU A 130 0.18 -7.79 0.06
C LEU A 130 1.00 -6.68 0.72
N TYR A 131 2.30 -6.87 0.87
CA TYR A 131 3.19 -5.77 1.22
C TYR A 131 4.52 -5.85 0.49
N CYS A 132 5.19 -4.71 0.41
CA CYS A 132 6.56 -4.62 -0.08
C CYS A 132 7.37 -3.70 0.83
N ARG A 133 8.41 -3.05 0.30
CA ARG A 133 9.20 -2.09 1.07
C ARG A 133 8.40 -0.80 1.36
N SER A 134 7.72 -0.22 0.33
CA SER A 134 7.14 1.13 0.39
C SER A 134 5.98 1.35 -0.59
N ASP A 135 5.01 0.44 -0.70
CA ASP A 135 3.78 0.44 -1.52
C ASP A 135 3.91 0.01 -2.98
N ARG A 136 4.84 0.54 -3.75
CA ARG A 136 4.81 0.45 -5.22
C ARG A 136 4.66 -0.97 -5.75
N ARG A 137 5.44 -1.91 -5.24
CA ARG A 137 5.44 -3.32 -5.70
C ARG A 137 4.17 -4.06 -5.24
N SER A 138 3.72 -3.80 -4.02
CA SER A 138 2.48 -4.39 -3.50
C SER A 138 1.24 -3.88 -4.23
N ALA A 139 1.23 -2.61 -4.66
CA ALA A 139 0.18 -2.08 -5.51
C ALA A 139 0.15 -2.76 -6.90
N ILE A 140 1.32 -3.03 -7.51
CA ILE A 140 1.41 -3.77 -8.77
C ILE A 140 0.91 -5.22 -8.60
N ALA A 141 1.31 -5.90 -7.53
CA ALA A 141 0.85 -7.24 -7.24
C ALA A 141 -0.66 -7.26 -6.93
N GLY A 142 -1.15 -6.27 -6.18
CA GLY A 142 -2.57 -6.09 -5.90
C GLY A 142 -3.41 -5.88 -7.16
N ALA A 143 -2.93 -5.06 -8.10
CA ALA A 143 -3.61 -4.89 -9.38
C ALA A 143 -3.72 -6.21 -10.16
N LYS A 144 -2.66 -7.01 -10.21
CA LYS A 144 -2.69 -8.35 -10.81
C LYS A 144 -3.67 -9.29 -10.11
N LEU A 145 -3.72 -9.23 -8.78
CA LEU A 145 -4.64 -10.05 -7.99
C LEU A 145 -6.09 -9.63 -8.27
N ALA A 146 -6.37 -8.33 -8.21
CA ALA A 146 -7.69 -7.78 -8.47
C ALA A 146 -8.19 -8.09 -9.90
N GLU A 147 -7.30 -8.04 -10.90
CA GLU A 147 -7.60 -8.43 -12.29
C GLU A 147 -7.95 -9.91 -12.39
N ALA A 148 -7.21 -10.77 -11.69
CA ALA A 148 -7.42 -12.21 -11.76
C ALA A 148 -8.67 -12.69 -11.01
N THR A 149 -9.03 -12.02 -9.90
CA THR A 149 -10.16 -12.43 -9.04
C THR A 149 -11.45 -11.68 -9.35
N GLY A 150 -11.35 -10.47 -9.92
CA GLY A 150 -12.48 -9.55 -10.06
C GLY A 150 -12.86 -8.86 -8.74
N GLU A 151 -12.11 -9.05 -7.66
CA GLU A 151 -12.35 -8.50 -6.33
C GLU A 151 -11.30 -7.47 -5.94
N PRO A 152 -11.62 -6.54 -5.00
CA PRO A 152 -10.64 -5.60 -4.46
C PRO A 152 -9.46 -6.34 -3.82
N ALA A 153 -8.24 -5.93 -4.13
CA ALA A 153 -7.05 -6.46 -3.48
C ALA A 153 -6.55 -5.50 -2.38
N THR A 154 -6.05 -6.07 -1.30
CA THR A 154 -5.62 -5.31 -0.13
C THR A 154 -4.09 -5.28 -0.03
N HIS A 155 -3.54 -4.11 0.31
CA HIS A 155 -2.11 -3.97 0.57
C HIS A 155 -1.80 -3.03 1.74
N LEU A 156 -0.60 -3.20 2.33
CA LEU A 156 -0.13 -2.41 3.46
C LEU A 156 0.39 -1.04 3.00
N GLU A 157 -0.14 0.04 3.54
CA GLU A 157 0.34 1.41 3.34
C GLU A 157 1.77 1.58 3.85
N GLY A 158 2.63 2.21 3.03
CA GLY A 158 4.04 2.44 3.36
C GLY A 158 4.88 1.17 3.50
N GLY A 159 4.30 -0.01 3.31
CA GLY A 159 4.97 -1.30 3.35
C GLY A 159 5.68 -1.59 4.67
N ILE A 160 6.78 -2.38 4.62
CA ILE A 160 7.52 -2.76 5.83
C ILE A 160 8.16 -1.56 6.53
N LEU A 161 8.46 -0.47 5.79
CA LEU A 161 9.02 0.74 6.41
C LEU A 161 8.00 1.42 7.34
N ALA A 162 6.73 1.50 6.95
CA ALA A 162 5.67 2.01 7.83
C ALA A 162 5.39 1.05 8.98
N TRP A 163 5.43 -0.26 8.74
CA TRP A 163 5.30 -1.29 9.77
C TRP A 163 6.35 -1.14 10.89
N GLU A 164 7.62 -0.98 10.52
CA GLU A 164 8.73 -0.74 11.45
C GLU A 164 8.58 0.61 12.16
N ALA A 165 8.19 1.66 11.44
CA ALA A 165 7.96 3.00 12.01
C ALA A 165 6.83 3.02 13.04
N ALA A 166 5.82 2.15 12.89
CA ALA A 166 4.76 1.91 13.86
C ALA A 166 5.21 1.05 15.06
N GLY A 167 6.49 0.68 15.13
CA GLY A 167 7.06 -0.11 16.23
C GLY A 167 6.66 -1.58 16.20
N GLN A 168 6.16 -2.09 15.09
CA GLN A 168 5.75 -3.46 14.92
C GLN A 168 6.96 -4.40 14.70
N LEU A 169 6.80 -5.66 15.10
CA LEU A 169 7.88 -6.63 15.04
C LEU A 169 8.22 -7.07 13.61
N VAL A 170 9.51 -7.21 13.36
CA VAL A 170 10.09 -7.83 12.17
C VAL A 170 10.99 -8.97 12.63
N GLU A 171 10.91 -10.09 11.96
CA GLU A 171 11.76 -11.26 12.26
C GLU A 171 12.66 -11.60 11.08
N LYS A 172 13.87 -12.08 11.37
CA LYS A 172 14.75 -12.62 10.34
C LYS A 172 14.36 -14.06 10.08
N LYS A 173 14.20 -14.38 8.80
CA LYS A 173 13.99 -15.77 8.41
C LYS A 173 15.26 -16.57 8.71
N PRO A 174 15.16 -17.71 9.41
CA PRO A 174 16.32 -18.56 9.70
C PRO A 174 16.98 -19.12 8.46
#